data_569663b1e883913e0c32e27d0e31e45b
#
_entry.id   569663b1e883913e0c32e27d0e31e45b
#
_cell.length_a   1.000
_cell.length_b   1.000
_cell.length_c   1.000
_cell.angle_alpha   90.00
_cell.angle_beta   90.00
_cell.angle_gamma   90.00
#
_symmetry.space_group_name_H-M   'P 1'
#
loop_
_entity.id
_entity.type
_entity.pdbx_description
1 polymer ?
#
loop_
_entity_poly.entity_id
_entity_poly.type
_entity_poly.pdbx_seq_one_letter_code
_entity_poly.pdbx_strand_id
1 'polypeptide(L)'
;MELKRVVVTGLGALTPVGNNVAETWENLVKGVSGAGPITHFDASKFKTHFACEVKNFNGTDYIDRKELRKMDLYTQYAIAAAKEAVEDSGMDLEKEDLNRIGVIYGVGIGGIHTFEEEVANYTLNKDTVGPKFNPFFIPKMTVSYTHLTLPTKL
;
A
#
# COMPACT_ATOMS: atom_id res chain seq x y z
N MET A 1 -27.84 0.58 -27.00
CA MET A 1 -27.13 -0.08 -25.90
C MET A 1 -27.39 0.76 -24.65
N GLU A 2 -28.15 0.23 -23.71
CA GLU A 2 -28.45 0.96 -22.47
C GLU A 2 -27.26 0.85 -21.53
N LEU A 3 -26.64 1.97 -21.17
CA LEU A 3 -25.49 2.00 -20.27
C LEU A 3 -25.97 1.78 -18.82
N LYS A 4 -25.35 0.83 -18.15
CA LYS A 4 -25.60 0.65 -16.71
C LYS A 4 -25.13 1.87 -15.94
N ARG A 5 -25.95 2.34 -15.01
CA ARG A 5 -25.56 3.41 -14.08
C ARG A 5 -24.57 2.87 -13.06
N VAL A 6 -23.41 3.52 -12.94
CA VAL A 6 -22.37 3.21 -11.96
C VAL A 6 -22.24 4.42 -11.02
N VAL A 7 -22.11 4.16 -9.73
CA VAL A 7 -21.97 5.20 -8.70
C VAL A 7 -20.80 4.85 -7.78
N VAL A 8 -20.15 5.87 -7.21
CA VAL A 8 -19.17 5.74 -6.14
C VAL A 8 -19.94 5.72 -4.82
N THR A 9 -19.71 4.71 -3.99
CA THR A 9 -20.41 4.53 -2.71
C THR A 9 -19.53 4.79 -1.50
N GLY A 10 -18.21 4.74 -1.65
CA GLY A 10 -17.27 5.03 -0.59
C GLY A 10 -15.90 5.41 -1.13
N LEU A 11 -15.16 6.18 -0.37
CA LEU A 11 -13.83 6.67 -0.68
C LEU A 11 -12.86 6.30 0.43
N GLY A 12 -11.63 5.99 0.05
CA GLY A 12 -10.52 5.81 0.98
C GLY A 12 -9.24 6.37 0.36
N ALA A 13 -8.45 7.06 1.15
CA ALA A 13 -7.25 7.71 0.68
C ALA A 13 -6.12 7.64 1.71
N LEU A 14 -4.92 7.38 1.20
CA LEU A 14 -3.68 7.51 1.93
C LEU A 14 -2.72 8.30 1.05
N THR A 15 -2.35 9.50 1.48
CA THR A 15 -1.62 10.46 0.66
C THR A 15 -0.48 11.12 1.44
N PRO A 16 0.48 11.77 0.76
CA PRO A 16 1.52 12.54 1.43
C PRO A 16 1.02 13.72 2.28
N VAL A 17 -0.25 14.09 2.16
CA VAL A 17 -0.87 15.20 2.91
C VAL A 17 -1.96 14.76 3.90
N GLY A 18 -2.28 13.45 3.96
CA GLY A 18 -3.24 12.94 4.93
C GLY A 18 -3.35 11.42 4.89
N ASN A 19 -3.63 10.81 6.03
CA ASN A 19 -3.75 9.37 6.20
C ASN A 19 -5.20 8.86 6.12
N ASN A 20 -6.13 9.72 5.72
CA ASN A 20 -7.52 9.42 5.42
C ASN A 20 -8.08 10.48 4.46
N VAL A 21 -9.30 10.25 3.94
CA VAL A 21 -9.96 11.15 2.99
C VAL A 21 -10.19 12.55 3.60
N ALA A 22 -10.66 12.63 4.83
CA ALA A 22 -11.00 13.89 5.48
C ALA A 22 -9.76 14.78 5.67
N GLU A 23 -8.68 14.23 6.21
CA GLU A 23 -7.41 14.93 6.39
C GLU A 23 -6.80 15.34 5.05
N THR A 24 -6.82 14.42 4.07
CA THR A 24 -6.33 14.69 2.72
C THR A 24 -7.06 15.87 2.10
N TRP A 25 -8.40 15.87 2.17
CA TRP A 25 -9.23 16.93 1.60
C TRP A 25 -9.00 18.28 2.29
N GLU A 26 -8.98 18.29 3.61
CA GLU A 26 -8.72 19.50 4.40
C GLU A 26 -7.37 20.13 4.02
N ASN A 27 -6.33 19.32 3.94
CA ASN A 27 -4.98 19.78 3.59
C ASN A 27 -4.86 20.24 2.13
N LEU A 28 -5.55 19.57 1.20
CA LEU A 28 -5.60 20.00 -0.20
C LEU A 28 -6.29 21.38 -0.34
N VAL A 29 -7.41 21.59 0.34
CA VAL A 29 -8.11 22.88 0.34
C VAL A 29 -7.26 24.00 0.93
N LYS A 30 -6.44 23.69 1.96
CA LYS A 30 -5.49 24.63 2.56
C LYS A 30 -4.23 24.87 1.71
N GLY A 31 -4.03 24.12 0.62
CA GLY A 31 -2.84 24.21 -0.21
C GLY A 31 -1.58 23.64 0.47
N VAL A 32 -1.72 22.69 1.41
CA VAL A 32 -0.59 22.06 2.09
C VAL A 32 0.21 21.21 1.09
N SER A 33 1.52 21.42 1.05
CA SER A 33 2.42 20.61 0.22
C SER A 33 2.79 19.30 0.91
N GLY A 34 2.64 18.18 0.19
CA GLY A 34 3.13 16.88 0.62
C GLY A 34 4.64 16.68 0.43
N ALA A 35 5.30 17.55 -0.33
CA ALA A 35 6.73 17.43 -0.60
C ALA A 35 7.59 17.67 0.65
N GLY A 36 8.64 16.89 0.78
CA GLY A 36 9.61 17.00 1.87
C GLY A 36 10.92 16.31 1.50
N PRO A 37 11.97 16.41 2.33
CA PRO A 37 13.20 15.66 2.12
C PRO A 37 12.93 14.15 2.02
N ILE A 38 13.66 13.47 1.14
CA ILE A 38 13.59 11.99 1.04
C ILE A 38 14.13 11.39 2.34
N THR A 39 13.35 10.47 2.94
CA THR A 39 13.71 9.79 4.19
C THR A 39 13.95 8.30 4.05
N HIS A 40 13.49 7.67 2.96
CA HIS A 40 13.59 6.23 2.75
C HIS A 40 15.00 5.75 2.39
N PHE A 41 15.85 6.65 1.86
CA PHE A 41 17.25 6.34 1.51
C PHE A 41 18.11 7.61 1.54
N ASP A 42 19.45 7.45 1.51
CA ASP A 42 20.38 8.57 1.39
C ASP A 42 20.37 9.15 -0.02
N ALA A 43 19.69 10.29 -0.18
CA ALA A 43 19.56 11.00 -1.44
C ALA A 43 20.70 11.98 -1.73
N SER A 44 21.73 12.08 -0.87
CA SER A 44 22.81 13.10 -0.97
C SER A 44 23.57 13.10 -2.29
N LYS A 45 23.65 11.94 -2.96
CA LYS A 45 24.33 11.76 -4.26
C LYS A 45 23.41 11.93 -5.49
N PHE A 46 22.12 12.17 -5.27
CA PHE A 46 21.14 12.34 -6.35
C PHE A 46 20.92 13.83 -6.66
N LYS A 47 20.40 14.11 -7.85
CA LYS A 47 20.05 15.49 -8.24
C LYS A 47 18.78 15.98 -7.54
N THR A 48 17.88 15.06 -7.17
CA THR A 48 16.62 15.34 -6.49
C THR A 48 16.71 14.84 -5.06
N HIS A 49 16.41 15.72 -4.10
CA HIS A 49 16.50 15.46 -2.67
C HIS A 49 15.15 15.51 -1.95
N PHE A 50 14.06 15.63 -2.67
CA PHE A 50 12.71 15.72 -2.13
C PHE A 50 11.76 14.75 -2.82
N ALA A 51 10.76 14.29 -2.09
CA ALA A 51 9.68 13.44 -2.58
C ALA A 51 8.38 13.74 -1.80
N CYS A 52 7.28 13.20 -2.30
CA CYS A 52 6.00 13.20 -1.61
C CYS A 52 5.81 11.84 -0.94
N GLU A 53 6.36 11.66 0.25
CA GLU A 53 6.25 10.42 1.03
C GLU A 53 5.02 10.46 1.94
N VAL A 54 4.37 9.32 2.13
CA VAL A 54 3.32 9.16 3.15
C VAL A 54 3.97 9.28 4.52
N LYS A 55 3.37 10.13 5.38
CA LYS A 55 3.94 10.50 6.70
C LYS A 55 3.13 9.83 7.81
N ASN A 56 3.82 9.47 8.90
CA ASN A 56 3.18 8.97 10.13
C ASN A 56 2.26 7.76 9.94
N PHE A 57 2.45 6.98 8.88
CA PHE A 57 1.70 5.76 8.66
C PHE A 57 2.19 4.64 9.58
N ASN A 58 1.26 4.00 10.26
CA ASN A 58 1.53 2.83 11.07
C ASN A 58 0.62 1.68 10.62
N GLY A 59 1.17 0.69 9.93
CA GLY A 59 0.41 -0.45 9.41
C GLY A 59 -0.31 -1.26 10.49
N THR A 60 0.16 -1.22 11.76
CA THR A 60 -0.50 -1.97 12.86
C THR A 60 -1.87 -1.42 13.23
N ASP A 61 -2.22 -0.21 12.80
CA ASP A 61 -3.53 0.38 13.04
C ASP A 61 -4.61 -0.24 12.14
N TYR A 62 -4.18 -0.91 11.06
CA TYR A 62 -5.06 -1.50 10.04
C TYR A 62 -4.92 -3.02 9.93
N ILE A 63 -3.74 -3.57 10.24
CA ILE A 63 -3.36 -4.96 9.91
C ILE A 63 -2.66 -5.59 11.11
N ASP A 64 -2.97 -6.86 11.38
CA ASP A 64 -2.28 -7.63 12.43
C ASP A 64 -0.76 -7.67 12.19
N ARG A 65 0.03 -7.51 13.27
CA ARG A 65 1.50 -7.46 13.24
C ARG A 65 2.13 -8.70 12.57
N LYS A 66 1.51 -9.88 12.67
CA LYS A 66 2.02 -11.09 12.02
C LYS A 66 1.84 -11.04 10.51
N GLU A 67 0.72 -10.47 10.05
CA GLU A 67 0.43 -10.32 8.64
C GLU A 67 1.29 -9.23 7.99
N LEU A 68 1.56 -8.13 8.70
CA LEU A 68 2.46 -7.06 8.22
C LEU A 68 3.83 -7.57 7.75
N ARG A 69 4.37 -8.58 8.43
CA ARG A 69 5.68 -9.17 8.06
C ARG A 69 5.68 -9.84 6.69
N LYS A 70 4.50 -10.21 6.18
CA LYS A 70 4.32 -10.88 4.89
C LYS A 70 4.05 -9.90 3.74
N MET A 71 3.92 -8.61 4.04
CA MET A 71 3.48 -7.58 3.11
C MET A 71 4.54 -6.50 2.94
N ASP A 72 4.69 -6.02 1.72
CA ASP A 72 5.42 -4.78 1.44
C ASP A 72 4.54 -3.57 1.75
N LEU A 73 5.15 -2.40 1.85
CA LEU A 73 4.49 -1.16 2.25
C LEU A 73 3.34 -0.76 1.32
N TYR A 74 3.48 -0.97 0.00
CA TYR A 74 2.42 -0.66 -0.95
C TYR A 74 1.14 -1.49 -0.70
N THR A 75 1.28 -2.75 -0.27
CA THR A 75 0.14 -3.59 0.10
C THR A 75 -0.53 -3.09 1.37
N GLN A 76 0.24 -2.62 2.34
CA GLN A 76 -0.28 -2.03 3.57
C GLN A 76 -1.09 -0.76 3.26
N TYR A 77 -0.61 0.09 2.37
CA TYR A 77 -1.32 1.28 1.91
C TYR A 77 -2.64 0.93 1.21
N ALA A 78 -2.62 -0.10 0.35
CA ALA A 78 -3.81 -0.57 -0.33
C ALA A 78 -4.89 -1.05 0.65
N ILE A 79 -4.50 -1.82 1.67
CA ILE A 79 -5.44 -2.32 2.69
C ILE A 79 -6.01 -1.17 3.52
N ALA A 80 -5.18 -0.22 3.94
CA ALA A 80 -5.64 0.94 4.70
C ALA A 80 -6.68 1.76 3.93
N ALA A 81 -6.37 2.11 2.67
CA ALA A 81 -7.31 2.87 1.83
C ALA A 81 -8.57 2.07 1.49
N ALA A 82 -8.45 0.76 1.21
CA ALA A 82 -9.61 -0.08 0.92
C ALA A 82 -10.54 -0.23 2.13
N LYS A 83 -9.97 -0.35 3.33
CA LYS A 83 -10.73 -0.45 4.57
C LYS A 83 -11.55 0.82 4.83
N GLU A 84 -10.93 1.99 4.71
CA GLU A 84 -11.63 3.27 4.80
C GLU A 84 -12.77 3.37 3.75
N ALA A 85 -12.51 2.97 2.50
CA ALA A 85 -13.52 3.02 1.44
C ALA A 85 -14.72 2.10 1.71
N VAL A 86 -14.49 0.92 2.27
CA VAL A 86 -15.59 -0.01 2.65
C VAL A 86 -16.37 0.55 3.82
N GLU A 87 -15.70 1.10 4.84
CA GLU A 87 -16.34 1.73 5.98
C GLU A 87 -17.19 2.95 5.55
N ASP A 88 -16.65 3.81 4.70
CA ASP A 88 -17.34 4.99 4.16
C ASP A 88 -18.56 4.61 3.30
N SER A 89 -18.50 3.49 2.59
CA SER A 89 -19.61 2.98 1.78
C SER A 89 -20.81 2.51 2.60
N GLY A 90 -20.63 2.24 3.88
CA GLY A 90 -21.64 1.61 4.73
C GLY A 90 -22.00 0.17 4.34
N MET A 91 -21.17 -0.48 3.51
CA MET A 91 -21.37 -1.85 3.06
C MET A 91 -21.23 -2.85 4.22
N ASP A 92 -22.24 -3.68 4.40
CA ASP A 92 -22.21 -4.78 5.37
C ASP A 92 -21.81 -6.08 4.67
N LEU A 93 -20.53 -6.42 4.75
CA LEU A 93 -19.98 -7.58 4.05
C LEU A 93 -20.59 -8.93 4.50
N GLU A 94 -21.21 -9.00 5.69
CA GLU A 94 -21.90 -10.20 6.15
C GLU A 94 -23.24 -10.43 5.44
N LYS A 95 -23.83 -9.37 4.87
CA LYS A 95 -25.10 -9.41 4.14
C LYS A 95 -24.95 -9.44 2.62
N GLU A 96 -23.76 -9.15 2.13
CA GLU A 96 -23.49 -9.06 0.69
C GLU A 96 -23.09 -10.42 0.09
N ASP A 97 -23.42 -10.62 -1.19
CA ASP A 97 -22.87 -11.75 -1.95
C ASP A 97 -21.41 -11.45 -2.36
N LEU A 98 -20.46 -12.00 -1.60
CA LEU A 98 -19.03 -11.79 -1.82
C LEU A 98 -18.54 -12.25 -3.20
N ASN A 99 -19.28 -13.16 -3.89
CA ASN A 99 -18.94 -13.57 -5.26
C ASN A 99 -19.21 -12.48 -6.29
N ARG A 100 -19.94 -11.43 -5.92
CA ARG A 100 -20.23 -10.26 -6.77
C ARG A 100 -19.32 -9.07 -6.46
N ILE A 101 -18.46 -9.19 -5.46
CA ILE A 101 -17.51 -8.14 -5.05
C ILE A 101 -16.15 -8.48 -5.65
N GLY A 102 -15.62 -7.57 -6.47
CA GLY A 102 -14.29 -7.70 -7.05
C GLY A 102 -13.34 -6.65 -6.51
N VAL A 103 -12.07 -7.00 -6.39
CA VAL A 103 -10.99 -6.08 -6.02
C VAL A 103 -10.09 -5.88 -7.22
N ILE A 104 -9.88 -4.61 -7.59
CA ILE A 104 -8.90 -4.21 -8.60
C ILE A 104 -7.98 -3.17 -7.97
N TYR A 105 -6.71 -3.51 -7.87
CA TYR A 105 -5.69 -2.62 -7.33
C TYR A 105 -4.51 -2.54 -8.30
N GLY A 106 -4.20 -1.33 -8.76
CA GLY A 106 -3.07 -1.05 -9.64
C GLY A 106 -1.89 -0.47 -8.86
N VAL A 107 -0.69 -0.92 -9.18
CA VAL A 107 0.55 -0.36 -8.64
C VAL A 107 1.60 -0.29 -9.75
N GLY A 108 2.47 0.74 -9.72
CA GLY A 108 3.45 0.95 -10.80
C GLY A 108 4.50 -0.15 -10.89
N ILE A 109 5.09 -0.56 -9.76
CA ILE A 109 6.21 -1.52 -9.73
C ILE A 109 5.97 -2.65 -8.70
N GLY A 110 5.21 -2.42 -7.64
CA GLY A 110 5.04 -3.36 -6.54
C GLY A 110 6.17 -3.26 -5.52
N GLY A 111 6.62 -4.39 -4.97
CA GLY A 111 7.61 -4.47 -3.89
C GLY A 111 9.06 -4.27 -4.34
N ILE A 112 9.37 -3.17 -5.04
CA ILE A 112 10.72 -2.90 -5.55
C ILE A 112 11.75 -2.76 -4.41
N HIS A 113 11.35 -2.20 -3.27
CA HIS A 113 12.23 -2.07 -2.11
C HIS A 113 12.57 -3.44 -1.52
N THR A 114 11.58 -4.31 -1.36
CA THR A 114 11.81 -5.71 -0.96
C THR A 114 12.77 -6.43 -1.94
N PHE A 115 12.60 -6.18 -3.25
CA PHE A 115 13.50 -6.76 -4.26
C PHE A 115 14.94 -6.27 -4.10
N GLU A 116 15.14 -4.97 -3.94
CA GLU A 116 16.46 -4.37 -3.75
C GLU A 116 17.16 -4.94 -2.51
N GLU A 117 16.45 -4.97 -1.35
CA GLU A 117 17.01 -5.52 -0.10
C GLU A 117 17.40 -6.99 -0.23
N GLU A 118 16.55 -7.84 -0.80
CA GLU A 118 16.82 -9.27 -0.93
C GLU A 118 18.00 -9.55 -1.89
N VAL A 119 18.07 -8.81 -3.01
CA VAL A 119 19.17 -8.94 -3.97
C VAL A 119 20.49 -8.41 -3.38
N ALA A 120 20.46 -7.29 -2.66
CA ALA A 120 21.63 -6.76 -1.97
C ALA A 120 22.14 -7.75 -0.91
N ASN A 121 21.25 -8.28 -0.07
CA ASN A 121 21.58 -9.29 0.94
C ASN A 121 22.16 -10.56 0.32
N TYR A 122 21.57 -11.04 -0.77
CA TYR A 122 22.11 -12.19 -1.50
C TYR A 122 23.53 -11.90 -2.02
N THR A 123 23.71 -10.76 -2.69
CA THR A 123 25.01 -10.41 -3.30
C THR A 123 26.12 -10.29 -2.28
N LEU A 124 25.82 -9.70 -1.11
CA LEU A 124 26.80 -9.52 -0.03
C LEU A 124 27.15 -10.83 0.71
N ASN A 125 26.22 -11.77 0.78
CA ASN A 125 26.36 -12.93 1.65
C ASN A 125 26.46 -14.29 0.93
N LYS A 126 26.33 -14.33 -0.41
CA LYS A 126 26.29 -15.59 -1.19
C LYS A 126 27.51 -16.50 -0.97
N ASP A 127 28.68 -15.92 -0.77
CA ASP A 127 29.95 -16.65 -0.62
C ASP A 127 30.25 -17.05 0.84
N THR A 128 29.52 -16.51 1.82
CA THR A 128 29.75 -16.73 3.24
C THR A 128 28.69 -17.60 3.91
N VAL A 129 27.40 -17.31 3.62
CA VAL A 129 26.26 -17.98 4.26
C VAL A 129 25.48 -18.84 3.27
N GLY A 130 25.76 -18.68 1.96
CA GLY A 130 25.00 -19.28 0.87
C GLY A 130 23.70 -18.52 0.54
N PRO A 131 23.01 -18.92 -0.52
CA PRO A 131 21.80 -18.25 -0.97
C PRO A 131 20.68 -18.42 0.07
N LYS A 132 20.23 -17.29 0.64
CA LYS A 132 19.13 -17.25 1.59
C LYS A 132 18.23 -16.08 1.25
N PHE A 133 16.97 -16.39 0.89
CA PHE A 133 15.92 -15.40 0.62
C PHE A 133 14.82 -15.50 1.67
N ASN A 134 14.14 -14.37 1.90
CA ASN A 134 12.97 -14.34 2.74
C ASN A 134 11.87 -15.25 2.13
N PRO A 135 11.24 -16.16 2.87
CA PRO A 135 10.14 -16.98 2.36
C PRO A 135 8.97 -16.17 1.80
N PHE A 136 8.81 -14.94 2.25
CA PHE A 136 7.77 -14.02 1.77
C PHE A 136 8.26 -13.09 0.65
N PHE A 137 9.46 -13.31 0.08
CA PHE A 137 10.02 -12.47 -0.97
C PHE A 137 9.05 -12.32 -2.16
N ILE A 138 8.57 -13.43 -2.73
CA ILE A 138 7.66 -13.41 -3.86
C ILE A 138 6.30 -12.78 -3.50
N PRO A 139 5.60 -13.18 -2.41
CA PRO A 139 4.39 -12.51 -1.97
C PRO A 139 4.53 -10.99 -1.77
N LYS A 140 5.61 -10.54 -1.18
CA LYS A 140 5.88 -9.11 -0.97
C LYS A 140 6.11 -8.35 -2.27
N MET A 141 6.77 -8.97 -3.23
CA MET A 141 7.12 -8.33 -4.50
C MET A 141 5.92 -8.22 -5.44
N THR A 142 4.99 -9.19 -5.42
CA THR A 142 3.95 -9.32 -6.44
C THR A 142 2.64 -8.61 -6.07
N VAL A 143 2.11 -7.82 -7.00
CA VAL A 143 0.80 -7.13 -6.87
C VAL A 143 -0.36 -8.11 -6.74
N SER A 144 -0.27 -9.28 -7.40
CA SER A 144 -1.29 -10.32 -7.32
C SER A 144 -1.56 -10.79 -5.89
N TYR A 145 -0.56 -10.79 -5.02
CA TYR A 145 -0.74 -11.11 -3.61
C TYR A 145 -1.66 -10.10 -2.90
N THR A 146 -1.59 -8.81 -3.26
CA THR A 146 -2.48 -7.77 -2.74
C THR A 146 -3.94 -8.05 -3.09
N HIS A 147 -4.21 -8.46 -4.33
CA HIS A 147 -5.56 -8.83 -4.77
C HIS A 147 -6.15 -10.04 -4.02
N LEU A 148 -5.31 -11.02 -3.67
CA LEU A 148 -5.72 -12.18 -2.87
C LEU A 148 -5.92 -11.82 -1.39
N THR A 149 -5.19 -10.84 -0.89
CA THR A 149 -5.20 -10.47 0.52
C THR A 149 -6.36 -9.54 0.86
N LEU A 150 -6.68 -8.56 0.01
CA LEU A 150 -7.73 -7.58 0.26
C LEU A 150 -9.10 -8.23 0.55
N PRO A 151 -9.61 -9.19 -0.26
CA PRO A 151 -10.91 -9.81 0.01
C PRO A 151 -10.98 -10.62 1.32
N THR A 152 -9.84 -11.01 1.86
CA THR A 152 -9.77 -11.80 3.12
C THR A 152 -9.47 -10.96 4.35
N LYS A 153 -9.18 -9.66 4.18
CA LYS A 153 -8.78 -8.73 5.25
C LYS A 153 -9.75 -7.56 5.44
N LEU A 154 -10.66 -7.36 4.51
CA LEU A 154 -11.80 -6.46 4.63
C LEU A 154 -12.97 -7.16 5.29
#